data_f9a9bb132ef33b2212d742169f2479d2
#
_entry.id   f9a9bb132ef33b2212d742169f2479d2
#
_cell.length_a   1.000
_cell.length_b   1.000
_cell.length_c   1.000
_cell.angle_alpha   90.00
_cell.angle_beta   90.00
_cell.angle_gamma   90.00
#
_symmetry.space_group_name_H-M   'P 1'
#
loop_
_entity.id
_entity.type
_entity.pdbx_description
1 polymer ?
#
loop_
_entity_poly.entity_id
_entity_poly.type
_entity_poly.pdbx_seq_one_letter_code
_entity_poly.pdbx_strand_id
1 'polypeptide(L)'
;MKSFDAIIGHKKIISHFEEAIKTGKVSHAYLLSGEDGSGKMMIAKAVAKALLCEHKDGCGECAACKQVDSLNHPDVIYITHEKYEIRVDDIRKGINETIDIKPYSGDYKIYIIDDADRMNAGAQNALLKTLEEPPAYVIFVLATTEPHKIPITILSRCQRYDFRRISTGTI
;
A
#
# COMPACT_ATOMS: atom_id res chain seq x y z
N MET A 1 14.31 -10.20 3.98
CA MET A 1 12.91 -10.66 3.78
C MET A 1 12.70 -11.04 2.34
N LYS A 2 12.25 -12.26 2.11
CA LYS A 2 12.17 -12.86 0.76
C LYS A 2 11.33 -12.07 -0.24
N SER A 3 10.24 -11.44 0.21
CA SER A 3 9.38 -10.66 -0.71
C SER A 3 10.09 -9.46 -1.34
N PHE A 4 11.16 -8.97 -0.74
CA PHE A 4 11.94 -7.84 -1.24
C PHE A 4 13.15 -8.26 -2.08
N ASP A 5 13.51 -9.55 -2.08
CA ASP A 5 14.73 -10.04 -2.75
C ASP A 5 14.70 -9.85 -4.27
N ALA A 6 13.51 -9.87 -4.87
CA ALA A 6 13.33 -9.68 -6.30
C ALA A 6 13.37 -8.19 -6.72
N ILE A 7 13.43 -7.27 -5.77
CA ILE A 7 13.38 -5.84 -6.04
C ILE A 7 14.80 -5.30 -6.17
N ILE A 8 15.07 -4.67 -7.32
CA ILE A 8 16.36 -4.07 -7.61
C ILE A 8 16.33 -2.59 -7.24
N GLY A 9 17.31 -2.15 -6.46
CA GLY A 9 17.40 -0.75 -6.00
C GLY A 9 16.54 -0.48 -4.77
N HIS A 10 16.37 0.79 -4.43
CA HIS A 10 15.56 1.27 -3.29
C HIS A 10 15.93 0.64 -1.93
N LYS A 11 17.22 0.39 -1.71
CA LYS A 11 17.72 -0.31 -0.52
C LYS A 11 17.29 0.35 0.81
N LYS A 12 17.30 1.67 0.88
CA LYS A 12 16.89 2.39 2.09
C LYS A 12 15.41 2.20 2.39
N ILE A 13 14.57 2.26 1.37
CA ILE A 13 13.12 2.08 1.50
C ILE A 13 12.83 0.65 1.94
N ILE A 14 13.45 -0.32 1.30
CA ILE A 14 13.33 -1.74 1.66
C ILE A 14 13.76 -1.97 3.10
N SER A 15 14.91 -1.43 3.52
CA SER A 15 15.40 -1.56 4.89
C SER A 15 14.43 -1.00 5.92
N HIS A 16 13.80 0.15 5.63
CA HIS A 16 12.80 0.75 6.51
C HIS A 16 11.58 -0.16 6.67
N PHE A 17 11.08 -0.74 5.58
CA PHE A 17 9.95 -1.66 5.64
C PHE A 17 10.31 -2.96 6.37
N GLU A 18 11.46 -3.54 6.08
CA GLU A 18 11.93 -4.75 6.76
C GLU A 18 12.02 -4.54 8.27
N GLU A 19 12.62 -3.43 8.69
CA GLU A 19 12.74 -3.08 10.11
C GLU A 19 11.38 -2.87 10.76
N ALA A 20 10.48 -2.13 10.10
CA ALA A 20 9.13 -1.88 10.61
C ALA A 20 8.34 -3.17 10.78
N ILE A 21 8.41 -4.07 9.81
CA ILE A 21 7.70 -5.35 9.84
C ILE A 21 8.30 -6.26 10.92
N LYS A 22 9.63 -6.32 11.01
CA LYS A 22 10.35 -7.14 11.99
C LYS A 22 10.04 -6.70 13.43
N THR A 23 9.99 -5.40 13.67
CA THR A 23 9.76 -4.85 15.02
C THR A 23 8.28 -4.67 15.36
N GLY A 24 7.37 -4.90 14.40
CA GLY A 24 5.94 -4.69 14.56
C GLY A 24 5.53 -3.21 14.61
N LYS A 25 6.40 -2.30 14.21
CA LYS A 25 6.16 -0.85 14.21
C LYS A 25 5.77 -0.32 12.84
N VAL A 26 4.74 -0.91 12.26
CA VAL A 26 4.21 -0.48 10.95
C VAL A 26 3.30 0.72 11.11
N SER A 27 3.43 1.69 10.20
CA SER A 27 2.53 2.85 10.16
C SER A 27 1.17 2.46 9.57
N HIS A 28 0.14 3.21 9.91
CA HIS A 28 -1.20 2.99 9.36
C HIS A 28 -1.34 3.42 7.91
N ALA A 29 -0.47 4.31 7.43
CA ALA A 29 -0.53 4.80 6.06
C ALA A 29 0.85 5.12 5.50
N TYR A 30 1.07 4.71 4.26
CA TYR A 30 2.28 4.97 3.50
C TYR A 30 1.93 5.64 2.18
N LEU A 31 2.73 6.61 1.78
CA LEU A 31 2.65 7.22 0.45
C LEU A 31 3.91 6.88 -0.34
N LEU A 32 3.73 6.17 -1.44
CA LEU A 32 4.80 5.82 -2.37
C LEU A 32 4.71 6.75 -3.57
N SER A 33 5.68 7.65 -3.70
CA SER A 33 5.72 8.66 -4.76
C SER A 33 6.86 8.38 -5.73
N GLY A 34 6.59 8.49 -7.02
CA GLY A 34 7.62 8.31 -8.05
C GLY A 34 7.01 8.14 -9.43
N GLU A 35 7.86 8.22 -10.45
CA GLU A 35 7.46 8.04 -11.84
C GLU A 35 6.92 6.62 -12.11
N ASP A 36 6.19 6.46 -13.21
CA ASP A 36 5.77 5.14 -13.68
C ASP A 36 6.99 4.25 -13.91
N GLY A 37 6.90 3.01 -13.48
CA GLY A 37 8.00 2.06 -13.59
C GLY A 37 9.09 2.21 -12.54
N SER A 38 8.91 3.06 -11.52
CA SER A 38 9.87 3.23 -10.43
C SER A 38 9.84 2.11 -9.38
N GLY A 39 8.85 1.21 -9.45
CA GLY A 39 8.75 0.07 -8.54
C GLY A 39 7.77 0.25 -7.38
N LYS A 40 6.94 1.28 -7.39
CA LYS A 40 5.97 1.56 -6.32
C LYS A 40 5.07 0.37 -6.02
N MET A 41 4.44 -0.20 -7.05
CA MET A 41 3.52 -1.31 -6.88
C MET A 41 4.22 -2.61 -6.51
N MET A 42 5.44 -2.82 -6.97
CA MET A 42 6.25 -3.96 -6.55
C MET A 42 6.53 -3.91 -5.05
N ILE A 43 6.88 -2.74 -4.53
CA ILE A 43 7.11 -2.52 -3.10
C ILE A 43 5.78 -2.70 -2.33
N ALA A 44 4.69 -2.13 -2.79
CA ALA A 44 3.38 -2.28 -2.14
C ALA A 44 2.98 -3.75 -1.99
N LYS A 45 3.13 -4.54 -3.05
CA LYS A 45 2.85 -5.98 -3.02
C LYS A 45 3.82 -6.74 -2.12
N ALA A 46 5.10 -6.39 -2.14
CA ALA A 46 6.10 -7.02 -1.29
C ALA A 46 5.82 -6.77 0.20
N VAL A 47 5.41 -5.56 0.55
CA VAL A 47 5.00 -5.22 1.92
C VAL A 47 3.78 -6.04 2.33
N ALA A 48 2.76 -6.11 1.48
CA ALA A 48 1.57 -6.91 1.74
C ALA A 48 1.91 -8.39 1.96
N LYS A 49 2.76 -8.97 1.11
CA LYS A 49 3.22 -10.35 1.27
C LYS A 49 3.93 -10.57 2.59
N ALA A 50 4.85 -9.68 2.95
CA ALA A 50 5.61 -9.80 4.20
C ALA A 50 4.70 -9.69 5.43
N LEU A 51 3.71 -8.80 5.40
CA LEU A 51 2.78 -8.60 6.51
C LEU A 51 1.81 -9.77 6.69
N LEU A 52 1.39 -10.40 5.61
CA LEU A 52 0.39 -11.48 5.63
C LEU A 52 1.00 -12.88 5.61
N CYS A 53 2.27 -13.00 5.31
CA CYS A 53 2.99 -14.27 5.29
C CYS A 53 3.01 -14.93 6.67
N GLU A 54 2.87 -16.25 6.70
CA GLU A 54 2.97 -17.04 7.93
C GLU A 54 4.30 -16.84 8.65
N HIS A 55 5.38 -16.66 7.89
CA HIS A 55 6.73 -16.46 8.41
C HIS A 55 7.13 -14.98 8.55
N LYS A 56 6.25 -14.06 8.18
CA LYS A 56 6.48 -12.60 8.20
C LYS A 56 7.69 -12.15 7.35
N ASP A 57 8.05 -12.93 6.36
CA ASP A 57 9.18 -12.64 5.46
C ASP A 57 8.80 -12.62 3.98
N GLY A 58 7.52 -12.91 3.66
CA GLY A 58 7.08 -13.01 2.28
C GLY A 58 7.71 -14.20 1.56
N CYS A 59 7.59 -15.40 2.15
CA CYS A 59 8.26 -16.62 1.68
C CYS A 59 7.93 -16.99 0.22
N GLY A 60 6.79 -16.56 -0.32
CA GLY A 60 6.35 -16.88 -1.67
C GLY A 60 5.72 -18.26 -1.82
N GLU A 61 5.71 -19.06 -0.77
CA GLU A 61 5.25 -20.46 -0.82
C GLU A 61 3.97 -20.72 -0.03
N CYS A 62 3.73 -19.96 1.04
CA CYS A 62 2.51 -20.14 1.83
C CYS A 62 1.27 -19.65 1.08
N ALA A 63 0.09 -20.07 1.55
CA ALA A 63 -1.18 -19.70 0.92
C ALA A 63 -1.36 -18.19 0.80
N ALA A 64 -1.03 -17.43 1.86
CA ALA A 64 -1.14 -15.98 1.86
C ALA A 64 -0.28 -15.34 0.77
N CYS A 65 0.99 -15.74 0.65
CA CYS A 65 1.89 -15.23 -0.38
C CYS A 65 1.37 -15.51 -1.80
N LYS A 66 0.89 -16.72 -2.04
CA LYS A 66 0.33 -17.10 -3.33
C LYS A 66 -0.94 -16.29 -3.67
N GLN A 67 -1.78 -16.05 -2.69
CA GLN A 67 -2.99 -15.24 -2.87
C GLN A 67 -2.64 -13.77 -3.17
N VAL A 68 -1.65 -13.20 -2.50
CA VAL A 68 -1.18 -11.84 -2.81
C VAL A 68 -0.62 -11.77 -4.23
N ASP A 69 0.19 -12.73 -4.63
CA ASP A 69 0.77 -12.78 -5.98
C ASP A 69 -0.32 -12.89 -7.08
N SER A 70 -1.39 -13.64 -6.83
CA SER A 70 -2.49 -13.80 -7.76
C SER A 70 -3.58 -12.74 -7.63
N LEU A 71 -3.38 -11.73 -6.79
CA LEU A 71 -4.30 -10.60 -6.56
C LEU A 71 -5.68 -11.01 -6.03
N ASN A 72 -5.75 -12.11 -5.30
CA ASN A 72 -7.02 -12.61 -4.75
C ASN A 72 -7.00 -12.84 -3.24
N HIS A 73 -6.04 -12.26 -2.51
CA HIS A 73 -6.05 -12.32 -1.06
C HIS A 73 -7.22 -11.51 -0.51
N PRO A 74 -8.08 -12.08 0.35
CA PRO A 74 -9.28 -11.38 0.85
C PRO A 74 -8.99 -10.17 1.74
N ASP A 75 -7.80 -10.10 2.34
CA ASP A 75 -7.38 -9.01 3.21
C ASP A 75 -6.54 -7.94 2.50
N VAL A 76 -6.35 -8.06 1.19
CA VAL A 76 -5.69 -7.04 0.35
C VAL A 76 -6.70 -6.50 -0.64
N ILE A 77 -7.07 -5.25 -0.49
CA ILE A 77 -8.07 -4.58 -1.32
C ILE A 77 -7.37 -3.55 -2.20
N TYR A 78 -7.53 -3.70 -3.51
CA TYR A 78 -6.97 -2.77 -4.49
C TYR A 78 -8.03 -1.78 -4.93
N ILE A 79 -7.71 -0.50 -4.83
CA ILE A 79 -8.55 0.60 -5.32
C ILE A 79 -7.85 1.20 -6.53
N THR A 80 -8.52 1.16 -7.67
CA THR A 80 -8.04 1.75 -8.91
C THR A 80 -9.15 2.56 -9.55
N HIS A 81 -8.85 3.23 -10.65
CA HIS A 81 -9.83 3.97 -11.41
C HIS A 81 -10.20 3.23 -12.70
N GLU A 82 -11.49 3.23 -13.03
CA GLU A 82 -11.96 2.60 -14.28
C GLU A 82 -11.73 3.49 -15.49
N LYS A 83 -11.83 4.81 -15.33
CA LYS A 83 -11.66 5.79 -16.40
C LYS A 83 -10.51 6.74 -16.07
N TYR A 84 -10.84 7.94 -15.58
CA TYR A 84 -9.84 8.98 -15.32
C TYR A 84 -9.73 9.36 -13.86
N GLU A 85 -10.68 8.97 -13.02
CA GLU A 85 -10.68 9.37 -11.62
C GLU A 85 -11.18 8.27 -10.70
N ILE A 86 -10.73 8.36 -9.44
CA ILE A 86 -11.26 7.57 -8.34
C ILE A 86 -12.37 8.40 -7.71
N ARG A 87 -13.58 7.87 -7.72
CA ARG A 87 -14.78 8.55 -7.24
C ARG A 87 -15.08 8.23 -5.79
N VAL A 88 -15.96 9.03 -5.18
CA VAL A 88 -16.37 8.81 -3.80
C VAL A 88 -16.94 7.40 -3.58
N ASP A 89 -17.70 6.86 -4.53
CA ASP A 89 -18.25 5.50 -4.41
C ASP A 89 -17.19 4.43 -4.41
N ASP A 90 -16.10 4.61 -5.14
CA ASP A 90 -14.97 3.67 -5.14
C ASP A 90 -14.35 3.56 -3.74
N ILE A 91 -14.21 4.69 -3.06
CA ILE A 91 -13.69 4.73 -1.69
C ILE A 91 -14.73 4.22 -0.69
N ARG A 92 -15.98 4.64 -0.80
CA ARG A 92 -17.04 4.20 0.11
C ARG A 92 -17.24 2.69 0.07
N LYS A 93 -17.40 2.12 -1.10
CA LYS A 93 -17.62 0.68 -1.28
C LYS A 93 -16.38 -0.14 -0.98
N GLY A 94 -15.22 0.33 -1.45
CA GLY A 94 -13.96 -0.38 -1.27
C GLY A 94 -13.42 -0.30 0.15
N ILE A 95 -13.54 0.84 0.80
CA ILE A 95 -12.92 1.14 2.09
C ILE A 95 -13.94 1.34 3.20
N ASN A 96 -14.74 2.40 3.13
CA ASN A 96 -15.61 2.80 4.26
C ASN A 96 -16.60 1.70 4.69
N GLU A 97 -17.15 0.96 3.74
CA GLU A 97 -18.10 -0.12 4.03
C GLU A 97 -17.42 -1.40 4.54
N THR A 98 -16.12 -1.57 4.32
CA THR A 98 -15.39 -2.80 4.65
C THR A 98 -14.43 -2.65 5.81
N ILE A 99 -14.10 -1.42 6.21
CA ILE A 99 -12.99 -1.15 7.13
C ILE A 99 -13.20 -1.72 8.54
N ASP A 100 -14.45 -1.79 8.99
CA ASP A 100 -14.78 -2.32 10.30
C ASP A 100 -14.88 -3.86 10.33
N ILE A 101 -14.79 -4.51 9.18
CA ILE A 101 -14.73 -5.95 9.07
C ILE A 101 -13.30 -6.38 9.36
N LYS A 102 -13.11 -7.20 10.39
CA LYS A 102 -11.77 -7.69 10.77
C LYS A 102 -11.11 -8.48 9.63
N PRO A 103 -9.77 -8.59 9.63
CA PRO A 103 -9.08 -9.42 8.66
C PRO A 103 -9.61 -10.86 8.65
N TYR A 104 -9.74 -11.40 7.46
CA TYR A 104 -10.30 -12.73 7.25
C TYR A 104 -9.34 -13.84 7.73
N SER A 105 -8.06 -13.71 7.38
CA SER A 105 -7.07 -14.75 7.65
C SER A 105 -5.76 -14.26 8.25
N GLY A 106 -5.46 -12.97 8.19
CA GLY A 106 -4.20 -12.41 8.66
C GLY A 106 -4.38 -11.47 9.84
N ASP A 107 -3.27 -10.85 10.25
CA ASP A 107 -3.25 -9.85 11.31
C ASP A 107 -3.58 -8.44 10.79
N TYR A 108 -3.53 -8.25 9.49
CA TYR A 108 -3.68 -6.95 8.85
C TYR A 108 -4.65 -6.99 7.68
N LYS A 109 -5.30 -5.86 7.48
CA LYS A 109 -6.13 -5.58 6.31
C LYS A 109 -5.47 -4.42 5.55
N ILE A 110 -5.10 -4.66 4.30
CA ILE A 110 -4.27 -3.74 3.54
C ILE A 110 -5.06 -3.16 2.36
N TYR A 111 -5.17 -1.84 2.32
CA TYR A 111 -5.79 -1.13 1.22
C TYR A 111 -4.69 -0.50 0.37
N ILE A 112 -4.60 -0.89 -0.88
CA ILE A 112 -3.65 -0.34 -1.83
C ILE A 112 -4.41 0.53 -2.82
N ILE A 113 -4.11 1.82 -2.81
CA ILE A 113 -4.74 2.80 -3.70
C ILE A 113 -3.72 3.20 -4.75
N ASP A 114 -3.92 2.71 -5.97
CA ASP A 114 -3.05 3.04 -7.11
C ASP A 114 -3.55 4.33 -7.76
N ASP A 115 -2.62 5.13 -8.25
CA ASP A 115 -2.92 6.44 -8.82
C ASP A 115 -3.78 7.30 -7.88
N ALA A 116 -3.36 7.41 -6.62
CA ALA A 116 -4.10 8.13 -5.57
C ALA A 116 -4.34 9.61 -5.90
N ASP A 117 -3.50 10.19 -6.76
CA ASP A 117 -3.68 11.55 -7.27
C ASP A 117 -4.94 11.72 -8.13
N ARG A 118 -5.54 10.62 -8.57
CA ARG A 118 -6.77 10.64 -9.38
C ARG A 118 -8.07 10.66 -8.55
N MET A 119 -7.96 10.67 -7.23
CA MET A 119 -9.12 10.84 -6.37
C MET A 119 -9.75 12.23 -6.57
N ASN A 120 -11.07 12.28 -6.80
CA ASN A 120 -11.78 13.54 -6.78
C ASN A 120 -11.99 14.03 -5.33
N ALA A 121 -12.52 15.23 -5.15
CA ALA A 121 -12.69 15.83 -3.82
C ALA A 121 -13.54 14.97 -2.87
N GLY A 122 -14.60 14.37 -3.38
CA GLY A 122 -15.45 13.47 -2.59
C GLY A 122 -14.70 12.22 -2.11
N ALA A 123 -13.90 11.62 -2.99
CA ALA A 123 -13.07 10.46 -2.67
C ALA A 123 -12.02 10.82 -1.62
N GLN A 124 -11.34 11.95 -1.75
CA GLN A 124 -10.36 12.44 -0.79
C GLN A 124 -10.98 12.61 0.60
N ASN A 125 -12.15 13.21 0.69
CA ASN A 125 -12.85 13.41 1.96
C ASN A 125 -13.29 12.09 2.59
N ALA A 126 -13.76 11.15 1.80
CA ALA A 126 -14.16 9.83 2.29
C ALA A 126 -12.95 9.05 2.83
N LEU A 127 -11.80 9.12 2.14
CA LEU A 127 -10.56 8.49 2.60
C LEU A 127 -10.04 9.14 3.88
N LEU A 128 -10.08 10.47 3.95
CA LEU A 128 -9.57 11.21 5.10
C LEU A 128 -10.25 10.79 6.40
N LYS A 129 -11.55 10.51 6.37
CA LYS A 129 -12.29 10.02 7.55
C LYS A 129 -11.69 8.74 8.12
N THR A 130 -11.28 7.82 7.26
CA THR A 130 -10.67 6.55 7.69
C THR A 130 -9.23 6.71 8.11
N LEU A 131 -8.50 7.67 7.54
CA LEU A 131 -7.10 7.94 7.92
C LEU A 131 -6.97 8.60 9.28
N GLU A 132 -7.99 9.33 9.73
CA GLU A 132 -7.96 10.02 11.02
C GLU A 132 -7.99 9.07 12.20
N GLU A 133 -8.83 8.03 12.13
CA GLU A 133 -8.99 7.03 13.20
C GLU A 133 -9.10 5.62 12.60
N PRO A 134 -8.01 5.09 12.01
CA PRO A 134 -8.07 3.76 11.42
C PRO A 134 -8.10 2.66 12.49
N PRO A 135 -8.80 1.55 12.24
CA PRO A 135 -8.67 0.38 13.10
C PRO A 135 -7.22 -0.09 13.19
N ALA A 136 -6.83 -0.68 14.31
CA ALA A 136 -5.44 -1.08 14.57
C ALA A 136 -4.89 -2.08 13.53
N TYR A 137 -5.76 -2.87 12.89
CA TYR A 137 -5.36 -3.86 11.89
C TYR A 137 -5.25 -3.31 10.46
N VAL A 138 -5.60 -2.05 10.23
CA VAL A 138 -5.67 -1.47 8.88
C VAL A 138 -4.37 -0.76 8.50
N ILE A 139 -3.90 -1.03 7.28
CA ILE A 139 -2.75 -0.35 6.68
C ILE A 139 -3.15 0.15 5.29
N PHE A 140 -2.90 1.43 5.04
CA PHE A 140 -3.11 2.05 3.73
C PHE A 140 -1.78 2.21 3.01
N VAL A 141 -1.74 1.86 1.73
CA VAL A 141 -0.59 2.11 0.86
C VAL A 141 -1.09 2.87 -0.36
N LEU A 142 -0.73 4.14 -0.44
CA LEU A 142 -1.09 5.01 -1.55
C LEU A 142 0.09 5.14 -2.50
N ALA A 143 -0.14 4.97 -3.80
CA ALA A 143 0.88 5.14 -4.82
C ALA A 143 0.48 6.28 -5.76
N THR A 144 1.42 7.16 -6.08
CA THR A 144 1.17 8.31 -6.94
C THR A 144 2.40 8.72 -7.76
N THR A 145 2.18 9.23 -8.96
CA THR A 145 3.21 9.90 -9.76
C THR A 145 3.23 11.40 -9.50
N GLU A 146 2.18 11.95 -8.88
CA GLU A 146 1.97 13.39 -8.70
C GLU A 146 1.56 13.71 -7.25
N PRO A 147 2.51 13.64 -6.30
CA PRO A 147 2.18 13.84 -4.88
C PRO A 147 1.62 15.22 -4.58
N HIS A 148 1.94 16.23 -5.40
CA HIS A 148 1.42 17.60 -5.25
C HIS A 148 -0.09 17.71 -5.46
N LYS A 149 -0.71 16.72 -6.11
CA LYS A 149 -2.17 16.66 -6.29
C LYS A 149 -2.91 16.05 -5.11
N ILE A 150 -2.19 15.48 -4.16
CA ILE A 150 -2.78 14.90 -2.95
C ILE A 150 -2.81 15.97 -1.87
N PRO A 151 -3.98 16.20 -1.22
CA PRO A 151 -4.10 17.23 -0.18
C PRO A 151 -3.14 17.01 0.99
N ILE A 152 -2.67 18.10 1.56
CA ILE A 152 -1.77 18.05 2.72
C ILE A 152 -2.41 17.34 3.92
N THR A 153 -3.73 17.39 4.04
CA THR A 153 -4.49 16.69 5.09
C THR A 153 -4.31 15.17 5.02
N ILE A 154 -4.18 14.63 3.82
CA ILE A 154 -3.88 13.21 3.60
C ILE A 154 -2.37 12.97 3.77
N LEU A 155 -1.53 13.78 3.12
CA LEU A 155 -0.08 13.64 3.16
C LEU A 155 0.47 13.65 4.60
N SER A 156 -0.07 14.51 5.45
CA SER A 156 0.38 14.64 6.84
C SER A 156 0.11 13.41 7.70
N ARG A 157 -0.76 12.52 7.24
CA ARG A 157 -1.09 11.27 7.93
C ARG A 157 -0.37 10.06 7.37
N CYS A 158 0.44 10.25 6.32
CA CYS A 158 1.18 9.19 5.65
C CYS A 158 2.67 9.30 5.91
N GLN A 159 3.32 8.16 6.04
CA GLN A 159 4.78 8.09 5.97
C GLN A 159 5.15 8.05 4.49
N ARG A 160 5.90 9.06 4.03
CA ARG A 160 6.21 9.23 2.61
C ARG A 160 7.54 8.62 2.24
N TYR A 161 7.56 7.90 1.11
CA TYR A 161 8.76 7.41 0.46
C TYR A 161 8.78 7.87 -0.99
N ASP A 162 9.88 8.52 -1.39
CA ASP A 162 10.08 9.00 -2.75
C ASP A 162 10.97 8.02 -3.51
N PHE A 163 10.42 7.46 -4.58
CA PHE A 163 11.11 6.52 -5.45
C PHE A 163 11.79 7.28 -6.58
N ARG A 164 13.01 6.89 -6.89
CA ARG A 164 13.76 7.40 -8.03
C ARG A 164 13.87 6.32 -9.08
N ARG A 165 13.95 6.73 -10.34
CA ARG A 165 14.20 5.82 -11.43
C ARG A 165 15.52 5.08 -11.19
N ILE A 166 15.50 3.76 -11.33
CA ILE A 166 16.70 2.94 -11.18
C ILE A 166 17.63 3.23 -12.36
N SER A 167 18.88 3.61 -12.08
CA SER A 167 19.86 3.82 -13.13
C SER A 167 20.28 2.48 -13.75
N THR A 168 20.64 2.52 -15.04
CA THR A 168 21.12 1.33 -15.75
C THR A 168 22.36 0.70 -15.10
N GLY A 169 23.15 1.49 -14.39
CA GLY A 169 24.32 0.99 -13.66
C GLY A 169 23.99 0.22 -12.39
N THR A 170 22.73 0.24 -11.93
CA THR A 170 22.29 -0.50 -10.73
C THR A 170 21.72 -1.87 -11.10
N ILE A 171 21.35 -2.04 -12.34
CA ILE A 171 20.86 -3.30 -12.90
C ILE A 171 22.07 -4.16 -13.37
#